data_035b7d3327241dbae96c58ca79e957d2
#
_entry.id   035b7d3327241dbae96c58ca79e957d2
#
_cell.length_a   1.000
_cell.length_b   1.000
_cell.length_c   1.000
_cell.angle_alpha   90.00
_cell.angle_beta   90.00
_cell.angle_gamma   90.00
#
_symmetry.space_group_name_H-M   'P 1'
#
loop_
_entity.id
_entity.type
_entity.pdbx_description
1 polymer ?
#
loop_
_entity_poly.entity_id
_entity_poly.type
_entity_poly.pdbx_seq_one_letter_code
_entity_poly.pdbx_strand_id
1 'polypeptide(L)'
;MKAIDIKEGEIALVELPIPEPKQGEVLIKIKASAINRADLAQKNGLYPPPPGASLIMGLECSGIIEAVGEGVKTRLVGEEVCALLAGGGYAEYVTCPEQQVTSVPKGLDWIESASIPEVYATCWLNLFIEGNLTAGNKVL
;
A
#
# COMPACT_ATOMS: atom_id res chain seq x y z
N MET A 1 2.80 16.62 -6.10
CA MET A 1 2.87 15.25 -6.68
C MET A 1 1.63 14.97 -7.51
N LYS A 2 1.74 14.15 -8.52
CA LYS A 2 0.59 13.63 -9.27
C LYS A 2 -0.05 12.48 -8.50
N ALA A 3 -1.38 12.40 -8.56
CA ALA A 3 -2.16 11.31 -7.97
C ALA A 3 -3.41 11.02 -8.81
N ILE A 4 -3.98 9.84 -8.64
CA ILE A 4 -5.25 9.44 -9.24
C ILE A 4 -6.33 9.58 -8.18
N ASP A 5 -7.32 10.39 -8.44
CA ASP A 5 -8.46 10.66 -7.54
C ASP A 5 -9.79 10.36 -8.23
N ILE A 6 -10.85 10.30 -7.46
CA ILE A 6 -12.22 10.14 -7.97
C ILE A 6 -12.91 11.49 -7.88
N LYS A 7 -13.28 12.05 -9.04
CA LYS A 7 -14.05 13.30 -9.12
C LYS A 7 -15.36 13.02 -9.86
N GLU A 8 -16.47 13.30 -9.22
CA GLU A 8 -17.80 13.09 -9.78
C GLU A 8 -18.05 11.66 -10.30
N GLY A 9 -17.44 10.68 -9.62
CA GLY A 9 -17.53 9.25 -9.98
C GLY A 9 -16.56 8.80 -11.09
N GLU A 10 -15.75 9.72 -11.64
CA GLU A 10 -14.77 9.42 -12.67
C GLU A 10 -13.33 9.51 -12.13
N ILE A 11 -12.45 8.73 -12.74
CA ILE A 11 -11.02 8.72 -12.42
C ILE A 11 -10.37 9.94 -13.05
N ALA A 12 -9.68 10.75 -12.24
CA ALA A 12 -9.01 11.96 -12.67
C ALA A 12 -7.56 12.03 -12.16
N LEU A 13 -6.65 12.50 -13.01
CA LEU A 13 -5.31 12.88 -12.59
C LEU A 13 -5.38 14.25 -11.89
N VAL A 14 -4.83 14.31 -10.68
CA VAL A 14 -4.80 15.52 -9.86
C VAL A 14 -3.38 15.84 -9.41
N GLU A 15 -3.15 17.10 -9.04
CA GLU A 15 -1.92 17.53 -8.38
C GLU A 15 -2.20 17.84 -6.91
N LEU A 16 -1.41 17.25 -6.02
CA LEU A 16 -1.51 17.38 -4.57
C LEU A 16 -0.14 17.72 -3.98
N PRO A 17 -0.07 18.32 -2.80
CA PRO A 17 1.19 18.44 -2.07
C PRO A 17 1.76 17.05 -1.76
N ILE A 18 3.08 16.94 -1.68
CA ILE A 18 3.74 15.71 -1.18
C ILE A 18 3.44 15.62 0.33
N PRO A 19 2.94 14.48 0.83
CA PRO A 19 2.66 14.34 2.26
C PRO A 19 3.96 14.28 3.08
N GLU A 20 3.88 14.74 4.32
CA GLU A 20 4.99 14.63 5.28
C GLU A 20 4.74 13.42 6.20
N PRO A 21 5.77 12.57 6.45
CA PRO A 21 5.62 11.43 7.34
C PRO A 21 5.50 11.90 8.79
N LYS A 22 4.48 11.44 9.49
CA LYS A 22 4.25 11.67 10.92
C LYS A 22 5.14 10.78 11.77
N GLN A 23 4.99 10.89 13.09
CA GLN A 23 5.68 10.00 14.03
C GLN A 23 5.39 8.53 13.72
N GLY A 24 6.43 7.71 13.54
CA GLY A 24 6.36 6.29 13.23
C GLY A 24 6.01 5.96 11.77
N GLU A 25 5.90 6.98 10.90
CA GLU A 25 5.61 6.80 9.46
C GLU A 25 6.86 6.96 8.60
N VAL A 26 6.83 6.38 7.42
CA VAL A 26 7.80 6.60 6.36
C VAL A 26 7.11 7.25 5.16
N LEU A 27 7.86 8.04 4.39
CA LEU A 27 7.45 8.52 3.07
C LEU A 27 8.08 7.64 2.01
N ILE A 28 7.26 7.04 1.18
CA ILE A 28 7.70 6.19 0.06
C ILE A 28 7.51 6.96 -1.25
N LYS A 29 8.58 7.06 -2.03
CA LYS A 29 8.51 7.46 -3.44
C LYS A 29 8.14 6.24 -4.27
N ILE A 30 6.90 6.19 -4.74
CA ILE A 30 6.31 5.03 -5.39
C ILE A 30 6.94 4.79 -6.77
N LYS A 31 7.22 3.53 -7.06
CA LYS A 31 7.71 3.04 -8.37
C LYS A 31 6.64 2.23 -9.10
N ALA A 32 5.83 1.48 -8.36
CA ALA A 32 4.70 0.72 -8.88
C ALA A 32 3.62 0.56 -7.82
N SER A 33 2.39 0.37 -8.25
CA SER A 33 1.22 0.00 -7.44
C SER A 33 0.44 -1.09 -8.16
N ALA A 34 -0.32 -1.89 -7.43
CA ALA A 34 -1.20 -2.88 -8.01
C ALA A 34 -2.67 -2.50 -7.84
N ILE A 35 -3.53 -3.09 -8.67
CA ILE A 35 -4.97 -2.85 -8.68
C ILE A 35 -5.66 -4.00 -7.94
N ASN A 36 -6.46 -3.65 -6.95
CA ASN A 36 -7.23 -4.58 -6.14
C ASN A 36 -8.74 -4.41 -6.36
N ARG A 37 -9.52 -5.45 -6.05
CA ARG A 37 -10.98 -5.38 -6.17
C ARG A 37 -11.58 -4.28 -5.29
N ALA A 38 -10.99 -4.01 -4.13
CA ALA A 38 -11.41 -2.94 -3.23
C ALA A 38 -11.31 -1.55 -3.86
N ASP A 39 -10.34 -1.31 -4.74
CA ASP A 39 -10.20 -0.04 -5.47
C ASP A 39 -11.40 0.21 -6.40
N LEU A 40 -11.89 -0.85 -7.06
CA LEU A 40 -13.10 -0.78 -7.88
C LEU A 40 -14.34 -0.51 -7.03
N ALA A 41 -14.41 -1.10 -5.84
CA ALA A 41 -15.48 -0.83 -4.89
C ALA A 41 -15.40 0.60 -4.35
N GLN A 42 -14.20 1.11 -4.04
CA GLN A 42 -13.97 2.50 -3.60
C GLN A 42 -14.40 3.49 -4.69
N LYS A 43 -14.02 3.25 -5.95
CA LYS A 43 -14.47 4.06 -7.09
C LYS A 43 -16.01 4.18 -7.14
N ASN A 44 -16.71 3.12 -6.81
CA ASN A 44 -18.18 3.07 -6.82
C ASN A 44 -18.82 3.49 -5.49
N GLY A 45 -18.05 4.04 -4.53
CA GLY A 45 -18.55 4.47 -3.22
C GLY A 45 -18.95 3.34 -2.26
N LEU A 46 -18.60 2.10 -2.58
CA LEU A 46 -18.96 0.90 -1.81
C LEU A 46 -17.87 0.47 -0.81
N TYR A 47 -16.72 1.12 -0.83
CA TYR A 47 -15.59 0.84 0.07
C TYR A 47 -14.98 2.17 0.52
N PRO A 48 -15.54 2.83 1.55
CA PRO A 48 -14.98 4.08 2.07
C PRO A 48 -13.63 3.79 2.75
N PRO A 49 -12.62 4.65 2.55
CA PRO A 49 -11.35 4.51 3.25
C PRO A 49 -11.57 4.62 4.77
N PRO A 50 -10.77 3.92 5.59
CA PRO A 50 -10.82 4.03 7.04
C PRO A 50 -10.59 5.49 7.50
N PRO A 51 -11.14 5.89 8.67
CA PRO A 51 -10.91 7.23 9.22
C PRO A 51 -9.41 7.53 9.34
N GLY A 52 -8.97 8.67 8.80
CA GLY A 52 -7.57 9.11 8.82
C GLY A 52 -6.69 8.58 7.70
N ALA A 53 -7.18 7.63 6.89
CA ALA A 53 -6.48 7.18 5.69
C ALA A 53 -6.55 8.19 4.56
N SER A 54 -5.65 8.06 3.59
CA SER A 54 -5.70 8.83 2.35
C SER A 54 -7.01 8.56 1.59
N LEU A 55 -7.61 9.61 1.04
CA LEU A 55 -8.76 9.48 0.14
C LEU A 55 -8.35 9.00 -1.25
N ILE A 56 -7.08 9.14 -1.62
CA ILE A 56 -6.53 8.59 -2.85
C ILE A 56 -6.57 7.06 -2.77
N MET A 57 -6.98 6.42 -3.84
CA MET A 57 -7.04 4.95 -3.95
C MET A 57 -5.65 4.31 -3.92
N GLY A 58 -5.63 2.97 -3.90
CA GLY A 58 -4.44 2.14 -3.98
C GLY A 58 -4.02 1.60 -2.63
N LEU A 59 -4.12 0.28 -2.48
CA LEU A 59 -3.94 -0.43 -1.20
C LEU A 59 -2.55 -1.05 -1.04
N GLU A 60 -1.70 -0.92 -2.05
CA GLU A 60 -0.33 -1.44 -2.00
C GLU A 60 0.59 -0.70 -2.98
N CYS A 61 1.86 -0.72 -2.68
CA CYS A 61 2.87 -0.16 -3.58
C CYS A 61 4.25 -0.80 -3.36
N SER A 62 5.15 -0.53 -4.29
CA SER A 62 6.60 -0.67 -4.12
C SER A 62 7.29 0.65 -4.44
N GLY A 63 8.45 0.87 -3.84
CA GLY A 63 9.18 2.12 -4.02
C GLY A 63 10.40 2.24 -3.14
N ILE A 64 10.87 3.46 -2.98
CA ILE A 64 12.06 3.79 -2.19
C ILE A 64 11.63 4.72 -1.04
N ILE A 65 12.14 4.46 0.17
CA ILE A 65 11.93 5.36 1.29
C ILE A 65 12.67 6.68 1.03
N GLU A 66 11.93 7.78 0.91
CA GLU A 66 12.44 9.12 0.65
C GLU A 66 12.70 9.89 1.95
N ALA A 67 11.86 9.66 2.97
CA ALA A 67 11.98 10.27 4.30
C ALA A 67 11.40 9.36 5.38
N VAL A 68 11.82 9.57 6.61
CA VAL A 68 11.31 8.88 7.80
C VAL A 68 10.85 9.90 8.83
N GLY A 69 9.72 9.64 9.47
CA GLY A 69 9.20 10.45 10.56
C GLY A 69 9.91 10.17 11.89
N GLU A 70 9.65 11.00 12.88
CA GLU A 70 10.18 10.81 14.23
C GLU A 70 9.77 9.43 14.78
N GLY A 71 10.69 8.76 15.48
CA GLY A 71 10.44 7.48 16.15
C GLY A 71 10.49 6.25 15.24
N VAL A 72 10.69 6.37 13.94
CA VAL A 72 10.98 5.25 13.03
C VAL A 72 12.31 4.61 13.44
N LYS A 73 12.33 3.29 13.59
CA LYS A 73 13.49 2.53 14.11
C LYS A 73 13.98 1.43 13.18
N THR A 74 13.09 0.92 12.34
CA THR A 74 13.35 -0.30 11.56
C THR A 74 13.55 -0.03 10.07
N ARG A 75 13.42 1.24 9.63
CA ARG A 75 13.51 1.64 8.24
C ARG A 75 14.47 2.81 8.06
N LEU A 76 15.14 2.83 6.90
CA LEU A 76 16.11 3.87 6.54
C LEU A 76 15.78 4.49 5.19
N VAL A 77 16.13 5.76 5.03
CA VAL A 77 16.06 6.46 3.73
C VAL A 77 16.92 5.71 2.71
N GLY A 78 16.39 5.53 1.51
CA GLY A 78 17.03 4.82 0.42
C GLY A 78 16.72 3.31 0.36
N GLU A 79 16.02 2.74 1.35
CA GLU A 79 15.59 1.33 1.30
C GLU A 79 14.56 1.10 0.19
N GLU A 80 14.74 0.00 -0.53
CA GLU A 80 13.78 -0.54 -1.49
C GLU A 80 12.73 -1.38 -0.76
N VAL A 81 11.47 -0.96 -0.87
CA VAL A 81 10.38 -1.50 -0.06
C VAL A 81 9.12 -1.74 -0.86
N CYS A 82 8.26 -2.61 -0.32
CA CYS A 82 6.85 -2.66 -0.66
C CYS A 82 6.01 -2.50 0.61
N ALA A 83 4.78 -2.02 0.48
CA ALA A 83 3.94 -1.65 1.60
C ALA A 83 2.48 -1.99 1.36
N LEU A 84 1.83 -2.48 2.43
CA LEU A 84 0.37 -2.56 2.53
C LEU A 84 -0.15 -1.19 2.98
N LEU A 85 -1.14 -0.67 2.28
CA LEU A 85 -1.65 0.69 2.48
C LEU A 85 -3.14 0.68 2.83
N ALA A 86 -3.57 1.70 3.58
CA ALA A 86 -4.99 1.99 3.78
C ALA A 86 -5.55 2.93 2.70
N GLY A 87 -4.74 3.31 1.72
CA GLY A 87 -5.00 4.23 0.63
C GLY A 87 -3.74 4.99 0.26
N GLY A 88 -3.76 5.73 -0.87
CA GLY A 88 -2.65 6.56 -1.30
C GLY A 88 -1.70 5.92 -2.31
N GLY A 89 -1.88 4.64 -2.65
CA GLY A 89 -0.98 3.92 -3.56
C GLY A 89 -1.00 4.44 -5.01
N TYR A 90 -2.04 5.14 -5.42
CA TYR A 90 -2.15 5.70 -6.77
C TYR A 90 -1.66 7.16 -6.82
N ALA A 91 -0.48 7.40 -6.27
CA ALA A 91 0.21 8.68 -6.27
C ALA A 91 1.72 8.49 -6.48
N GLU A 92 2.46 9.57 -6.67
CA GLU A 92 3.94 9.52 -6.76
C GLU A 92 4.59 9.28 -5.39
N TYR A 93 3.90 9.65 -4.30
CA TYR A 93 4.37 9.51 -2.91
C TYR A 93 3.23 9.11 -1.99
N VAL A 94 3.54 8.32 -0.97
CA VAL A 94 2.62 7.93 0.09
C VAL A 94 3.32 7.88 1.43
N THR A 95 2.62 8.22 2.52
CA THR A 95 3.07 7.94 3.89
C THR A 95 2.33 6.75 4.46
N CYS A 96 3.03 5.91 5.21
CA CYS A 96 2.42 4.80 5.95
C CYS A 96 3.25 4.46 7.20
N PRO A 97 2.66 3.81 8.21
CA PRO A 97 3.39 3.30 9.36
C PRO A 97 4.53 2.35 8.97
N GLU A 98 5.69 2.46 9.62
CA GLU A 98 6.84 1.59 9.34
C GLU A 98 6.54 0.09 9.44
N GLN A 99 5.55 -0.29 10.27
CA GLN A 99 5.12 -1.68 10.47
C GLN A 99 4.38 -2.28 9.25
N GLN A 100 3.88 -1.44 8.36
CA GLN A 100 3.22 -1.86 7.12
C GLN A 100 4.19 -2.01 5.94
N VAL A 101 5.48 -1.80 6.20
CA VAL A 101 6.53 -1.80 5.18
C VAL A 101 7.42 -3.03 5.31
N THR A 102 7.68 -3.69 4.21
CA THR A 102 8.65 -4.79 4.10
C THR A 102 9.65 -4.51 2.99
N SER A 103 10.85 -5.08 3.09
CA SER A 103 11.85 -4.95 2.04
C SER A 103 11.36 -5.66 0.76
N VAL A 104 11.73 -5.16 -0.41
CA VAL A 104 11.48 -5.82 -1.69
C VAL A 104 12.05 -7.24 -1.63
N PRO A 105 11.25 -8.28 -1.94
CA PRO A 105 11.74 -9.66 -1.95
C PRO A 105 12.86 -9.84 -2.96
N LYS A 106 13.88 -10.59 -2.58
CA LYS A 106 15.06 -10.81 -3.43
C LYS A 106 14.66 -11.45 -4.77
N GLY A 107 15.07 -10.83 -5.85
CA GLY A 107 14.86 -11.34 -7.20
C GLY A 107 13.58 -10.84 -7.87
N LEU A 108 12.77 -10.05 -7.19
CA LEU A 108 11.59 -9.41 -7.77
C LEU A 108 11.89 -7.97 -8.18
N ASP A 109 11.26 -7.51 -9.25
CA ASP A 109 11.28 -6.13 -9.66
C ASP A 109 10.22 -5.29 -8.92
N TRP A 110 10.12 -3.99 -9.27
CA TRP A 110 9.16 -3.08 -8.66
C TRP A 110 7.71 -3.47 -8.93
N ILE A 111 7.41 -3.95 -10.14
CA ILE A 111 6.04 -4.29 -10.57
C ILE A 111 5.58 -5.54 -9.83
N GLU A 112 6.41 -6.58 -9.80
CA GLU A 112 6.15 -7.82 -9.08
C GLU A 112 5.99 -7.56 -7.57
N SER A 113 6.90 -6.77 -6.99
CA SER A 113 6.87 -6.46 -5.56
C SER A 113 5.68 -5.62 -5.13
N ALA A 114 5.15 -4.76 -6.01
CA ALA A 114 3.98 -3.95 -5.71
C ALA A 114 2.70 -4.77 -5.56
N SER A 115 2.64 -5.98 -6.13
CA SER A 115 1.45 -6.84 -6.09
C SER A 115 1.45 -7.85 -4.94
N ILE A 116 2.42 -7.78 -4.02
CA ILE A 116 2.57 -8.75 -2.94
C ILE A 116 1.80 -8.37 -1.66
N PRO A 117 1.90 -7.14 -1.14
CA PRO A 117 1.45 -6.84 0.22
C PRO A 117 -0.01 -7.16 0.47
N GLU A 118 -0.94 -6.71 -0.40
CA GLU A 118 -2.37 -6.91 -0.21
C GLU A 118 -2.77 -8.37 -0.43
N VAL A 119 -2.36 -8.97 -1.54
CA VAL A 119 -2.77 -10.32 -1.93
C VAL A 119 -2.25 -11.36 -0.96
N TYR A 120 -0.97 -11.28 -0.60
CA TYR A 120 -0.38 -12.27 0.31
C TYR A 120 -0.86 -12.09 1.75
N ALA A 121 -1.04 -10.86 2.23
CA ALA A 121 -1.63 -10.61 3.55
C ALA A 121 -3.07 -11.15 3.62
N THR A 122 -3.87 -10.92 2.59
CA THR A 122 -5.23 -11.45 2.46
C THR A 122 -5.24 -12.98 2.44
N CYS A 123 -4.37 -13.61 1.63
CA CYS A 123 -4.25 -15.07 1.61
C CYS A 123 -3.81 -15.62 2.96
N TRP A 124 -2.81 -15.03 3.59
CA TRP A 124 -2.32 -15.45 4.90
C TRP A 124 -3.41 -15.38 5.97
N LEU A 125 -4.10 -14.23 6.05
CA LEU A 125 -5.19 -14.03 7.00
C LEU A 125 -6.28 -15.09 6.80
N ASN A 126 -6.78 -15.25 5.58
CA ASN A 126 -7.92 -16.12 5.33
C ASN A 126 -7.56 -17.62 5.44
N LEU A 127 -6.40 -18.05 4.95
CA LEU A 127 -6.05 -19.47 4.96
C LEU A 127 -5.53 -19.92 6.33
N PHE A 128 -4.63 -19.17 6.93
CA PHE A 128 -3.91 -19.64 8.11
C PHE A 128 -4.50 -19.14 9.42
N ILE A 129 -4.91 -17.88 9.49
CA ILE A 129 -5.44 -17.32 10.74
C ILE A 129 -6.93 -17.66 10.89
N GLU A 130 -7.77 -17.34 9.91
CA GLU A 130 -9.20 -17.59 9.98
C GLU A 130 -9.56 -19.04 9.61
N GLY A 131 -8.96 -19.58 8.54
CA GLY A 131 -9.22 -20.92 8.05
C GLY A 131 -8.50 -22.03 8.79
N ASN A 132 -7.55 -21.70 9.69
CA ASN A 132 -6.75 -22.67 10.46
C ASN A 132 -6.13 -23.75 9.60
N LEU A 133 -5.64 -23.40 8.40
CA LEU A 133 -5.05 -24.33 7.45
C LEU A 133 -3.79 -24.99 8.04
N THR A 134 -3.75 -26.30 8.01
CA THR A 134 -2.63 -27.11 8.50
C THR A 134 -2.11 -28.07 7.44
N ALA A 135 -0.93 -28.63 7.67
CA ALA A 135 -0.35 -29.62 6.77
C ALA A 135 -1.30 -30.82 6.56
N GLY A 136 -1.49 -31.21 5.30
CA GLY A 136 -2.40 -32.29 4.90
C GLY A 136 -3.83 -31.85 4.58
N ASN A 137 -4.22 -30.60 4.86
CA ASN A 137 -5.51 -30.08 4.43
C ASN A 137 -5.55 -29.87 2.91
N LYS A 138 -6.76 -29.96 2.34
CA LYS A 138 -7.03 -29.61 0.94
C LYS A 138 -7.77 -28.29 0.90
N VAL A 139 -7.32 -27.39 0.04
CA VAL A 139 -7.94 -26.08 -0.19
C VAL A 139 -8.58 -26.09 -1.58
N LEU A 140 -9.82 -25.62 -1.68
CA LEU A 140 -10.57 -25.45 -2.93
C LEU A 140 -10.78 -23.96 -3.19
#